data_854dd0ed2fbb1b44ac03e771200e9fe8
#
_entry.id   854dd0ed2fbb1b44ac03e771200e9fe8
#
_cell.length_a   1.000
_cell.length_b   1.000
_cell.length_c   1.000
_cell.angle_alpha   90.00
_cell.angle_beta   90.00
_cell.angle_gamma   90.00
#
_symmetry.space_group_name_H-M   'P 1'
#
loop_
_entity.id
_entity.type
_entity.pdbx_description
1 polymer ?
#
loop_
_entity_poly.entity_id
_entity_poly.type
_entity_poly.pdbx_seq_one_letter_code
_entity_poly.pdbx_strand_id
1 'polypeptide(L)'
;VPCIVALGNATNWKSEKLAATILAGDLRNEGSGSTMSTIYRSIKAMDLTKAERDATWNLLFSGMSKICDETYPKTTAALISIVQEIRNLNPDAQIILVGYTNPVPLIPCWRSYFNKLNKFEKQIAKTYNLTYVAIPNTETTIDVHPTIKGHQYIANKLVNAIENP
;
A
#
# COMPACT_ATOMS: atom_id res chain seq x y z
N VAL A 1 -3.03 0.06 -7.27
CA VAL A 1 -3.66 0.32 -8.60
C VAL A 1 -5.18 0.45 -8.51
N PRO A 2 -6.00 -0.49 -7.92
CA PRO A 2 -7.47 -0.35 -7.90
C PRO A 2 -7.95 0.96 -7.25
N CYS A 3 -7.30 1.42 -6.20
CA CYS A 3 -7.65 2.67 -5.52
C CYS A 3 -7.38 3.91 -6.40
N ILE A 4 -6.32 3.89 -7.20
CA ILE A 4 -5.99 4.98 -8.13
C ILE A 4 -7.03 5.02 -9.25
N VAL A 5 -7.40 3.87 -9.80
CA VAL A 5 -8.45 3.77 -10.82
C VAL A 5 -9.80 4.24 -10.29
N ALA A 6 -10.17 3.82 -9.08
CA ALA A 6 -11.41 4.26 -8.44
C ALA A 6 -11.43 5.77 -8.19
N LEU A 7 -10.30 6.34 -7.74
CA LEU A 7 -10.15 7.78 -7.54
C LEU A 7 -10.21 8.54 -8.88
N GLY A 8 -9.55 8.01 -9.92
CA GLY A 8 -9.63 8.55 -11.27
C GLY A 8 -11.06 8.61 -11.78
N ASN A 9 -11.80 7.52 -11.65
CA ASN A 9 -13.21 7.46 -12.07
C ASN A 9 -14.11 8.42 -11.27
N ALA A 10 -13.91 8.52 -9.96
CA ALA A 10 -14.69 9.42 -9.11
C ALA A 10 -14.47 10.91 -9.46
N THR A 11 -13.29 11.26 -9.95
CA THR A 11 -12.90 12.63 -10.30
C THR A 11 -12.87 12.88 -11.81
N ASN A 12 -13.40 11.96 -12.59
CA ASN A 12 -13.35 11.99 -14.06
C ASN A 12 -11.94 12.23 -14.60
N TRP A 13 -10.95 11.54 -13.99
CA TRP A 13 -9.52 11.64 -14.31
C TRP A 13 -8.90 13.04 -14.18
N LYS A 14 -9.63 14.01 -13.64
CA LYS A 14 -9.05 15.28 -13.17
C LYS A 14 -8.12 15.06 -11.96
N SER A 15 -8.06 13.85 -11.48
CA SER A 15 -7.39 13.41 -10.26
C SER A 15 -5.90 13.12 -10.41
N GLU A 16 -5.29 13.27 -11.58
CA GLU A 16 -3.82 13.15 -11.67
C GLU A 16 -3.15 14.08 -10.66
N LYS A 17 -3.68 15.31 -10.52
CA LYS A 17 -3.25 16.23 -9.47
C LYS A 17 -3.64 15.77 -8.06
N LEU A 18 -4.79 15.13 -7.86
CA LEU A 18 -5.22 14.68 -6.55
C LEU A 18 -4.44 13.42 -6.13
N ALA A 19 -4.27 12.46 -7.02
CA ALA A 19 -3.40 11.31 -6.78
C ALA A 19 -1.97 11.79 -6.53
N ALA A 20 -1.43 12.69 -7.34
CA ALA A 20 -0.15 13.33 -7.11
C ALA A 20 -0.12 14.08 -5.78
N THR A 21 -1.16 14.78 -5.36
CA THR A 21 -1.20 15.54 -4.09
C THR A 21 -1.42 14.64 -2.88
N ILE A 22 -2.29 13.62 -2.97
CA ILE A 22 -2.48 12.62 -1.89
C ILE A 22 -1.26 11.71 -1.77
N LEU A 23 -0.62 11.41 -2.87
CA LEU A 23 0.62 10.63 -2.94
C LEU A 23 1.86 11.50 -2.76
N ALA A 24 1.79 12.78 -3.09
CA ALA A 24 2.91 13.73 -3.16
C ALA A 24 3.38 14.27 -1.83
N GLY A 25 3.14 13.59 -0.72
CA GLY A 25 3.95 13.84 0.47
C GLY A 25 3.89 15.25 1.11
N ASP A 26 3.11 16.19 0.58
CA ASP A 26 2.70 17.37 1.35
C ASP A 26 1.94 16.96 2.63
N LEU A 27 1.46 15.73 2.62
CA LEU A 27 0.90 15.02 3.76
C LEU A 27 1.92 14.72 4.88
N ARG A 28 3.22 14.85 4.62
CA ARG A 28 4.28 14.46 5.58
C ARG A 28 4.99 15.63 6.24
N ASN A 29 5.04 16.77 5.60
CA ASN A 29 5.77 17.93 6.09
C ASN A 29 4.96 18.79 7.06
N GLU A 30 3.67 18.53 7.20
CA GLU A 30 2.81 19.26 8.11
C GLU A 30 2.32 18.32 9.20
N GLY A 31 2.46 18.67 10.45
CA GLY A 31 2.13 17.85 11.63
C GLY A 31 0.74 17.20 11.59
N SER A 32 0.51 16.21 12.41
CA SER A 32 -0.60 15.24 12.35
C SER A 32 -2.04 15.79 12.29
N GLY A 33 -2.24 17.09 12.55
CA GLY A 33 -3.53 17.76 12.37
C GLY A 33 -3.77 18.28 10.96
N SER A 34 -2.75 18.32 10.12
CA SER A 34 -2.77 18.97 8.82
C SER A 34 -3.21 18.07 7.67
N THR A 35 -3.08 16.74 7.80
CA THR A 35 -3.30 15.82 6.68
C THR A 35 -4.71 15.85 6.15
N MET A 36 -5.72 15.73 7.02
CA MET A 36 -7.12 15.80 6.59
C MET A 36 -7.46 17.18 6.06
N SER A 37 -6.89 18.24 6.64
CA SER A 37 -7.06 19.59 6.15
C SER A 37 -6.37 19.82 4.80
N THR A 38 -5.24 19.18 4.55
CA THR A 38 -4.53 19.22 3.27
C THR A 38 -5.30 18.46 2.20
N ILE A 39 -5.78 17.25 2.49
CA ILE A 39 -6.67 16.50 1.58
C ILE A 39 -7.92 17.33 1.25
N TYR A 40 -8.56 17.92 2.27
CA TYR A 40 -9.73 18.76 2.09
C TYR A 40 -9.43 19.98 1.20
N ARG A 41 -8.34 20.71 1.48
CA ARG A 41 -7.91 21.86 0.69
C ARG A 41 -7.60 21.47 -0.75
N SER A 42 -6.91 20.35 -0.96
CA SER A 42 -6.57 19.83 -2.29
C SER A 42 -7.83 19.49 -3.09
N ILE A 43 -8.79 18.77 -2.50
CA ILE A 43 -10.06 18.44 -3.15
C ILE A 43 -10.86 19.72 -3.45
N LYS A 44 -10.85 20.70 -2.52
CA LYS A 44 -11.54 21.98 -2.71
C LYS A 44 -10.90 22.84 -3.81
N ALA A 45 -9.58 22.76 -3.94
CA ALA A 45 -8.84 23.51 -4.96
C ALA A 45 -8.95 22.91 -6.37
N MET A 46 -9.45 21.66 -6.49
CA MET A 46 -9.71 21.05 -7.79
C MET A 46 -10.99 21.60 -8.40
N ASP A 47 -10.97 21.82 -9.70
CA ASP A 47 -12.16 22.16 -10.47
C ASP A 47 -13.08 20.95 -10.66
N LEU A 48 -13.70 20.53 -9.56
CA LEU A 48 -14.64 19.41 -9.50
C LEU A 48 -16.07 19.94 -9.44
N THR A 49 -16.94 19.31 -10.20
CA THR A 49 -18.39 19.46 -10.03
C THR A 49 -18.80 18.99 -8.63
N LYS A 50 -19.99 19.36 -8.19
CA LYS A 50 -20.52 18.86 -6.91
C LYS A 50 -20.58 17.33 -6.87
N ALA A 51 -21.03 16.70 -7.96
CA ALA A 51 -21.15 15.24 -8.07
C ALA A 51 -19.77 14.54 -7.97
N GLU A 52 -18.76 15.05 -8.68
CA GLU A 52 -17.38 14.52 -8.62
C GLU A 52 -16.78 14.68 -7.21
N ARG A 53 -17.04 15.81 -6.56
CA ARG A 53 -16.58 16.05 -5.18
C ARG A 53 -17.24 15.11 -4.18
N ASP A 54 -18.56 14.93 -4.27
CA ASP A 54 -19.31 14.02 -3.41
C ASP A 54 -18.84 12.55 -3.62
N ALA A 55 -18.63 12.14 -4.88
CA ALA A 55 -18.09 10.84 -5.23
C ALA A 55 -16.67 10.62 -4.66
N THR A 56 -15.81 11.64 -4.74
CA THR A 56 -14.45 11.61 -4.18
C THR A 56 -14.48 11.45 -2.67
N TRP A 57 -15.34 12.19 -1.97
CA TRP A 57 -15.49 12.07 -0.51
C TRP A 57 -16.03 10.70 -0.12
N ASN A 58 -17.06 10.22 -0.80
CA ASN A 58 -17.62 8.89 -0.55
C ASN A 58 -16.57 7.79 -0.77
N LEU A 59 -15.75 7.92 -1.80
CA LEU A 59 -14.67 6.99 -2.06
C LEU A 59 -13.64 6.99 -0.94
N LEU A 60 -13.15 8.17 -0.52
CA LEU A 60 -12.09 8.29 0.50
C LEU A 60 -12.55 7.78 1.88
N PHE A 61 -13.80 7.98 2.26
CA PHE A 61 -14.28 7.63 3.59
C PHE A 61 -14.95 6.25 3.68
N SER A 62 -15.57 5.77 2.62
CA SER A 62 -16.27 4.48 2.63
C SER A 62 -15.85 3.54 1.50
N GLY A 63 -15.65 4.07 0.29
CA GLY A 63 -15.32 3.26 -0.88
C GLY A 63 -13.96 2.59 -0.82
N MET A 64 -12.96 3.22 -0.22
CA MET A 64 -11.62 2.64 -0.04
C MET A 64 -11.64 1.39 0.84
N SER A 65 -12.48 1.35 1.88
CA SER A 65 -12.65 0.15 2.70
C SER A 65 -13.19 -1.01 1.86
N LYS A 66 -14.23 -0.75 1.06
CA LYS A 66 -14.80 -1.75 0.16
C LYS A 66 -13.77 -2.28 -0.84
N ILE A 67 -12.98 -1.38 -1.47
CA ILE A 67 -11.91 -1.79 -2.40
C ILE A 67 -10.87 -2.66 -1.68
N CYS A 68 -10.46 -2.30 -0.47
CA CYS A 68 -9.54 -3.09 0.33
C CYS A 68 -10.10 -4.49 0.63
N ASP A 69 -11.38 -4.57 1.01
CA ASP A 69 -12.04 -5.83 1.35
C ASP A 69 -12.24 -6.72 0.12
N GLU A 70 -12.54 -6.16 -1.05
CA GLU A 70 -12.66 -6.89 -2.32
C GLU A 70 -11.30 -7.33 -2.89
N THR A 71 -10.25 -6.54 -2.64
CA THR A 71 -8.91 -6.81 -3.18
C THR A 71 -8.15 -7.83 -2.33
N TYR A 72 -8.35 -7.83 -1.02
CA TYR A 72 -7.63 -8.70 -0.09
C TYR A 72 -7.68 -10.19 -0.45
N PRO A 73 -8.87 -10.82 -0.68
CA PRO A 73 -8.93 -12.24 -1.02
C PRO A 73 -8.24 -12.55 -2.36
N LYS A 74 -8.29 -11.64 -3.32
CA LYS A 74 -7.62 -11.82 -4.62
C LYS A 74 -6.10 -11.77 -4.46
N THR A 75 -5.59 -10.80 -3.67
CA THR A 75 -4.16 -10.66 -3.40
C THR A 75 -3.61 -11.87 -2.66
N THR A 76 -4.33 -12.35 -1.64
CA THR A 76 -3.89 -13.51 -0.85
C THR A 76 -3.93 -14.80 -1.66
N ALA A 77 -4.95 -15.01 -2.49
CA ALA A 77 -5.01 -16.17 -3.38
C ALA A 77 -3.87 -16.14 -4.42
N ALA A 78 -3.60 -14.98 -5.02
CA ALA A 78 -2.50 -14.83 -5.98
C ALA A 78 -1.14 -15.13 -5.33
N LEU A 79 -0.91 -14.67 -4.11
CA LEU A 79 0.33 -14.94 -3.38
C LEU A 79 0.53 -16.44 -3.13
N ILE A 80 -0.53 -17.15 -2.70
CA ILE A 80 -0.47 -18.61 -2.53
C ILE A 80 -0.12 -19.29 -3.86
N SER A 81 -0.79 -18.91 -4.95
CA SER A 81 -0.55 -19.50 -6.27
C SER A 81 0.90 -19.27 -6.73
N ILE A 82 1.45 -18.10 -6.51
CA ILE A 82 2.84 -17.79 -6.85
C ILE A 82 3.80 -18.67 -6.06
N VAL A 83 3.61 -18.79 -4.75
CA VAL A 83 4.46 -19.65 -3.90
C VAL A 83 4.39 -21.09 -4.34
N GLN A 84 3.19 -21.61 -4.62
CA GLN A 84 3.00 -22.98 -5.10
C GLN A 84 3.67 -23.22 -6.46
N GLU A 85 3.53 -22.28 -7.39
CA GLU A 85 4.15 -22.39 -8.70
C GLU A 85 5.68 -22.38 -8.62
N ILE A 86 6.27 -21.51 -7.80
CA ILE A 86 7.72 -21.51 -7.58
C ILE A 86 8.17 -22.86 -7.03
N ARG A 87 7.46 -23.43 -6.05
CA ARG A 87 7.77 -24.74 -5.47
C ARG A 87 7.62 -25.90 -6.46
N ASN A 88 6.65 -25.80 -7.37
CA ASN A 88 6.46 -26.80 -8.43
C ASN A 88 7.63 -26.76 -9.44
N LEU A 89 8.08 -25.56 -9.80
CA LEU A 89 9.18 -25.36 -10.75
C LEU A 89 10.56 -25.66 -10.12
N ASN A 90 10.75 -25.29 -8.87
CA ASN A 90 11.98 -25.50 -8.13
C ASN A 90 11.66 -25.74 -6.64
N PRO A 91 11.57 -27.03 -6.22
CA PRO A 91 11.29 -27.41 -4.83
C PRO A 91 12.28 -26.85 -3.81
N ASP A 92 13.53 -26.66 -4.22
CA ASP A 92 14.63 -26.21 -3.35
C ASP A 92 14.82 -24.68 -3.37
N ALA A 93 13.96 -23.94 -4.08
CA ALA A 93 14.07 -22.50 -4.15
C ALA A 93 13.96 -21.87 -2.76
N GLN A 94 14.90 -21.01 -2.40
CA GLN A 94 14.75 -20.13 -1.26
C GLN A 94 13.75 -19.02 -1.58
N ILE A 95 12.61 -19.02 -0.91
CA ILE A 95 11.56 -18.01 -1.10
C ILE A 95 11.54 -17.10 0.12
N ILE A 96 11.67 -15.81 -0.13
CA ILE A 96 11.60 -14.77 0.90
C ILE A 96 10.37 -13.90 0.64
N LEU A 97 9.45 -13.85 1.59
CA LEU A 97 8.33 -12.93 1.57
C LEU A 97 8.73 -11.64 2.28
N VAL A 98 8.52 -10.52 1.60
CA VAL A 98 8.88 -9.20 2.12
C VAL A 98 7.62 -8.45 2.48
N GLY A 99 7.44 -8.17 3.75
CA GLY A 99 6.27 -7.45 4.25
C GLY A 99 6.11 -6.06 3.65
N TYR A 100 4.88 -5.60 3.58
CA TYR A 100 4.54 -4.29 3.05
C TYR A 100 4.69 -3.17 4.09
N THR A 101 5.29 -2.08 3.67
CA THR A 101 5.17 -0.79 4.37
C THR A 101 3.84 -0.14 3.99
N ASN A 102 3.10 0.39 4.98
CA ASN A 102 1.93 1.19 4.68
C ASN A 102 2.36 2.59 4.19
N PRO A 103 2.20 2.90 2.89
CA PRO A 103 2.65 4.18 2.35
C PRO A 103 1.78 5.36 2.77
N VAL A 104 0.55 5.09 3.22
CA VAL A 104 -0.42 6.12 3.63
C VAL A 104 -1.02 5.77 5.00
N PRO A 105 -0.23 5.89 6.08
CA PRO A 105 -0.63 5.43 7.42
C PRO A 105 -1.84 6.16 8.01
N LEU A 106 -2.22 7.29 7.41
CA LEU A 106 -3.32 8.13 7.87
C LEU A 106 -4.69 7.70 7.34
N ILE A 107 -4.73 6.83 6.33
CA ILE A 107 -5.98 6.24 5.85
C ILE A 107 -6.25 4.94 6.62
N PRO A 108 -7.27 4.89 7.52
CA PRO A 108 -7.46 3.77 8.43
C PRO A 108 -7.65 2.43 7.74
N CYS A 109 -8.40 2.39 6.62
CA CYS A 109 -8.62 1.15 5.86
C CYS A 109 -7.31 0.59 5.26
N TRP A 110 -6.38 1.43 4.83
CA TRP A 110 -5.08 1.00 4.32
C TRP A 110 -4.20 0.44 5.43
N ARG A 111 -4.22 1.07 6.61
CA ARG A 111 -3.53 0.51 7.78
C ARG A 111 -4.05 -0.90 8.10
N SER A 112 -5.37 -1.06 8.15
CA SER A 112 -5.99 -2.36 8.38
C SER A 112 -5.63 -3.37 7.29
N TYR A 113 -5.68 -2.97 6.01
CA TYR A 113 -5.36 -3.79 4.86
C TYR A 113 -3.91 -4.31 4.91
N PHE A 114 -2.92 -3.41 5.05
CA PHE A 114 -1.51 -3.79 5.10
C PHE A 114 -1.17 -4.62 6.34
N ASN A 115 -1.80 -4.33 7.48
CA ASN A 115 -1.63 -5.16 8.68
C ASN A 115 -2.17 -6.58 8.48
N LYS A 116 -3.36 -6.73 7.86
CA LYS A 116 -3.92 -8.04 7.52
C LYS A 116 -3.02 -8.78 6.52
N LEU A 117 -2.51 -8.08 5.51
CA LEU A 117 -1.65 -8.66 4.49
C LEU A 117 -0.32 -9.14 5.08
N ASN A 118 0.35 -8.32 5.86
CA ASN A 118 1.59 -8.70 6.55
C ASN A 118 1.40 -9.89 7.51
N LYS A 119 0.26 -9.92 8.22
CA LYS A 119 -0.08 -11.07 9.07
C LYS A 119 -0.29 -12.33 8.25
N PHE A 120 -0.96 -12.22 7.11
CA PHE A 120 -1.18 -13.33 6.19
C PHE A 120 0.13 -13.84 5.60
N GLU A 121 1.02 -12.96 5.13
CA GLU A 121 2.34 -13.32 4.60
C GLU A 121 3.20 -14.04 5.64
N LYS A 122 3.20 -13.56 6.88
CA LYS A 122 3.87 -14.24 7.98
C LYS A 122 3.31 -15.64 8.23
N GLN A 123 1.99 -15.81 8.10
CA GLN A 123 1.34 -17.11 8.23
C GLN A 123 1.69 -18.05 7.07
N ILE A 124 1.66 -17.54 5.83
CA ILE A 124 2.06 -18.30 4.64
C ILE A 124 3.51 -18.72 4.73
N ALA A 125 4.41 -17.83 5.12
CA ALA A 125 5.81 -18.16 5.33
C ALA A 125 5.97 -19.34 6.29
N LYS A 126 5.26 -19.34 7.40
CA LYS A 126 5.27 -20.45 8.34
C LYS A 126 4.69 -21.73 7.75
N THR A 127 3.57 -21.64 7.00
CA THR A 127 2.89 -22.81 6.43
C THR A 127 3.71 -23.51 5.35
N TYR A 128 4.39 -22.75 4.52
CA TYR A 128 5.18 -23.25 3.38
C TYR A 128 6.70 -23.31 3.66
N ASN A 129 7.11 -23.12 4.91
CA ASN A 129 8.52 -23.07 5.32
C ASN A 129 9.33 -22.06 4.49
N LEU A 130 8.87 -20.81 4.48
CA LEU A 130 9.49 -19.68 3.80
C LEU A 130 10.07 -18.71 4.83
N THR A 131 11.00 -17.88 4.39
CA THR A 131 11.51 -16.77 5.20
C THR A 131 10.58 -15.56 5.08
N TYR A 132 10.18 -14.96 6.19
CA TYR A 132 9.43 -13.69 6.21
C TYR A 132 10.28 -12.56 6.75
N VAL A 133 10.44 -11.52 5.94
CA VAL A 133 11.17 -10.30 6.30
C VAL A 133 10.18 -9.18 6.59
N ALA A 134 10.02 -8.85 7.86
CA ALA A 134 9.19 -7.72 8.27
C ALA A 134 9.86 -6.40 7.89
N ILE A 135 9.16 -5.56 7.14
CA ILE A 135 9.56 -4.20 6.83
C ILE A 135 8.72 -3.25 7.67
N PRO A 136 9.27 -2.61 8.69
CA PRO A 136 8.55 -1.56 9.42
C PRO A 136 8.29 -0.37 8.50
N ASN A 137 7.46 0.57 8.97
CA ASN A 137 7.22 1.82 8.27
C ASN A 137 8.56 2.50 7.98
N THR A 138 8.98 2.46 6.73
CA THR A 138 10.19 3.12 6.25
C THR A 138 9.86 4.53 5.78
N GLU A 139 10.84 5.42 5.79
CA GLU A 139 10.72 6.68 5.09
C GLU A 139 10.37 6.42 3.62
N THR A 140 9.34 7.07 3.15
CA THR A 140 8.93 7.01 1.75
C THR A 140 9.02 8.40 1.12
N THR A 141 9.24 8.42 -0.18
CA THR A 141 9.20 9.62 -1.00
C THR A 141 7.75 10.08 -1.24
N ILE A 142 7.61 11.19 -1.92
CA ILE A 142 6.35 11.79 -2.37
C ILE A 142 5.48 10.80 -3.16
N ASP A 143 6.09 9.95 -3.96
CA ASP A 143 5.43 8.94 -4.79
C ASP A 143 5.19 7.60 -4.05
N VAL A 144 5.25 7.63 -2.72
CA VAL A 144 5.06 6.50 -1.80
C VAL A 144 6.08 5.36 -1.86
N HIS A 145 7.12 5.52 -2.68
CA HIS A 145 8.22 4.56 -2.70
C HIS A 145 9.21 4.82 -1.55
N PRO A 146 9.95 3.81 -1.10
CA PRO A 146 10.99 4.00 -0.10
C PRO A 146 12.03 5.04 -0.56
N THR A 147 12.53 5.87 0.35
CA THR A 147 13.70 6.71 0.10
C THR A 147 14.95 5.86 -0.13
N ILE A 148 16.07 6.46 -0.54
CA ILE A 148 17.37 5.76 -0.63
C ILE A 148 17.69 5.04 0.68
N LYS A 149 17.46 5.69 1.82
CA LYS A 149 17.64 5.07 3.14
C LYS A 149 16.67 3.93 3.39
N GLY A 150 15.41 4.09 2.94
CA GLY A 150 14.40 3.04 3.00
C GLY A 150 14.80 1.82 2.18
N HIS A 151 15.26 2.00 0.95
CA HIS A 151 15.78 0.93 0.10
C HIS A 151 16.99 0.24 0.73
N GLN A 152 17.91 1.00 1.28
CA GLN A 152 19.11 0.48 1.94
C GLN A 152 18.74 -0.35 3.18
N TYR A 153 17.75 0.10 3.96
CA TYR A 153 17.22 -0.66 5.09
C TYR A 153 16.61 -2.00 4.63
N ILE A 154 15.78 -2.00 3.57
CA ILE A 154 15.17 -3.20 3.02
C ILE A 154 16.26 -4.16 2.51
N ALA A 155 17.23 -3.66 1.75
CA ALA A 155 18.35 -4.44 1.24
C ALA A 155 19.13 -5.14 2.36
N ASN A 156 19.49 -4.42 3.41
CA ASN A 156 20.20 -4.99 4.56
C ASN A 156 19.39 -6.09 5.27
N LYS A 157 18.06 -5.92 5.36
CA LYS A 157 17.19 -6.97 5.92
C LYS A 157 17.14 -8.22 5.04
N LEU A 158 17.13 -8.04 3.72
CA LEU A 158 17.13 -9.15 2.77
C LEU A 158 18.46 -9.90 2.78
N VAL A 159 19.58 -9.19 2.74
CA VAL A 159 20.92 -9.80 2.84
C VAL A 159 21.01 -10.65 4.12
N ASN A 160 20.59 -10.06 5.24
CA ASN A 160 20.62 -10.80 6.51
C ASN A 160 19.73 -12.06 6.51
N ALA A 161 18.59 -12.02 5.84
CA ALA A 161 17.70 -13.17 5.70
C ALA A 161 18.22 -14.24 4.72
N ILE A 162 19.05 -13.86 3.75
CA ILE A 162 19.71 -14.78 2.81
C ILE A 162 20.89 -15.49 3.51
N GLU A 163 21.68 -14.75 4.27
CA GLU A 163 22.87 -15.25 4.95
C GLU A 163 22.54 -16.09 6.20
N ASN A 164 21.36 -15.86 6.81
CA ASN A 164 20.91 -16.53 8.03
C ASN A 164 19.47 -17.03 7.83
N PRO A 165 19.25 -18.05 6.99
CA PRO A 165 17.94 -18.58 6.64
C PRO A 165 17.19 -19.22 7.82
#